data_64d30b4232f7c6e0fc1aaae009b0b5f7
#
_entry.id   64d30b4232f7c6e0fc1aaae009b0b5f7
#
_cell.length_a   1.000
_cell.length_b   1.000
_cell.length_c   1.000
_cell.angle_alpha   90.00
_cell.angle_beta   90.00
_cell.angle_gamma   90.00
#
_symmetry.space_group_name_H-M   'P 1'
#
loop_
_entity.id
_entity.type
_entity.pdbx_description
1 polymer ?
#
loop_
_entity_poly.entity_id
_entity_poly.type
_entity_poly.pdbx_seq_one_letter_code
_entity_poly.pdbx_strand_id
1 'polypeptide(L)'
;MKNIVLITGGFDPIHSGHLEYIRAAKDKGDVLVVGLQSDEWLQNKKGVYFLPFEERFKVLEAVKYVDKVISFDDSDGTAYRAIEKVKEMYLSLIHI
;
A
#
# COMPACT_ATOMS: atom_id res chain seq x y z
N MET A 1 -9.25 -18.81 9.77
CA MET A 1 -8.48 -17.56 10.02
C MET A 1 -8.19 -16.89 8.70
N LYS A 2 -8.42 -15.59 8.62
CA LYS A 2 -8.15 -14.84 7.38
C LYS A 2 -6.68 -14.55 7.20
N ASN A 3 -6.20 -14.74 5.99
CA ASN A 3 -4.84 -14.36 5.61
C ASN A 3 -4.86 -12.92 5.10
N ILE A 4 -4.08 -12.07 5.73
CA ILE A 4 -3.97 -10.66 5.37
C ILE A 4 -2.71 -10.45 4.54
N VAL A 5 -2.87 -9.85 3.37
CA VAL A 5 -1.75 -9.52 2.50
C VAL A 5 -1.51 -8.02 2.59
N LEU A 6 -0.27 -7.63 2.82
CA LEU A 6 0.14 -6.24 2.82
C LEU A 6 1.08 -6.00 1.63
N ILE A 7 0.77 -4.99 0.84
CA ILE A 7 1.71 -4.44 -0.13
C ILE A 7 1.94 -2.98 0.20
N THR A 8 3.11 -2.46 -0.13
CA THR A 8 3.45 -1.06 0.09
C THR A 8 3.99 -0.46 -1.19
N GLY A 9 3.79 0.83 -1.37
CA GLY A 9 4.30 1.51 -2.55
C GLY A 9 3.78 2.94 -2.66
N GLY A 10 4.28 3.64 -3.66
CA GLY A 10 3.88 5.01 -3.95
C GLY A 10 2.69 5.11 -4.88
N PHE A 11 2.61 4.23 -5.87
CA PHE A 11 1.54 4.22 -6.87
C PHE A 11 1.34 5.62 -7.48
N ASP A 12 2.40 6.19 -8.02
CA ASP A 12 2.42 7.58 -8.46
C ASP A 12 3.02 7.72 -9.86
N PRO A 13 2.18 7.75 -10.89
CA PRO A 13 0.75 7.47 -10.87
C PRO A 13 0.47 5.95 -10.92
N ILE A 14 -0.74 5.57 -10.56
CA ILE A 14 -1.18 4.19 -10.72
C ILE A 14 -1.39 3.88 -12.20
N HIS A 15 -1.02 2.70 -12.64
CA HIS A 15 -1.20 2.27 -14.04
C HIS A 15 -1.54 0.78 -14.09
N SER A 16 -1.74 0.25 -15.31
CA SER A 16 -2.18 -1.14 -15.50
C SER A 16 -1.24 -2.17 -14.88
N GLY A 17 0.07 -1.92 -14.89
CA GLY A 17 1.03 -2.80 -14.23
C GLY A 17 0.81 -2.89 -12.72
N HIS A 18 0.46 -1.77 -12.09
CA HIS A 18 0.09 -1.76 -10.68
C HIS A 18 -1.20 -2.55 -10.43
N LEU A 19 -2.18 -2.43 -11.33
CA LEU A 19 -3.44 -3.16 -11.18
C LEU A 19 -3.23 -4.66 -11.25
N GLU A 20 -2.37 -5.13 -12.15
CA GLU A 20 -2.03 -6.54 -12.26
C GLU A 20 -1.31 -7.03 -11.00
N TYR A 21 -0.39 -6.24 -10.47
CA TYR A 21 0.32 -6.55 -9.24
C TYR A 21 -0.65 -6.65 -8.05
N ILE A 22 -1.56 -5.68 -7.94
CA ILE A 22 -2.58 -5.65 -6.88
C ILE A 22 -3.48 -6.88 -6.96
N ARG A 23 -3.92 -7.23 -8.17
CA ARG A 23 -4.75 -8.41 -8.39
C ARG A 23 -4.03 -9.68 -7.95
N ALA A 24 -2.77 -9.84 -8.36
CA ALA A 24 -1.97 -10.99 -8.00
C ALA A 24 -1.76 -11.08 -6.48
N ALA A 25 -1.55 -9.95 -5.83
CA ALA A 25 -1.41 -9.89 -4.38
C ALA A 25 -2.70 -10.31 -3.67
N LYS A 26 -3.86 -9.87 -4.18
CA LYS A 26 -5.15 -10.25 -3.60
C LYS A 26 -5.37 -11.77 -3.64
N ASP A 27 -4.92 -12.41 -4.72
CA ASP A 27 -5.06 -13.87 -4.87
C ASP A 27 -4.27 -14.66 -3.82
N LYS A 28 -3.33 -14.03 -3.11
CA LYS A 28 -2.51 -14.71 -2.10
C LYS A 28 -3.13 -14.75 -0.71
N GLY A 29 -4.26 -14.09 -0.51
CA GLY A 29 -4.92 -14.07 0.78
C GLY A 29 -6.38 -13.64 0.69
N ASP A 30 -6.96 -13.40 1.85
CA ASP A 30 -8.39 -13.06 1.94
C ASP A 30 -8.63 -11.55 1.96
N VAL A 31 -7.69 -10.81 2.54
CA VAL A 31 -7.80 -9.36 2.69
C VAL A 31 -6.53 -8.72 2.18
N LEU A 32 -6.67 -7.74 1.30
CA LEU A 32 -5.53 -6.98 0.78
C LEU A 32 -5.51 -5.59 1.38
N VAL A 33 -4.43 -5.27 2.07
CA VAL A 33 -4.17 -3.95 2.63
C VAL A 33 -3.03 -3.31 1.84
N VAL A 34 -3.23 -2.07 1.43
CA VAL A 34 -2.20 -1.29 0.74
C VAL A 34 -1.68 -0.22 1.70
N GLY A 35 -0.39 -0.29 2.02
CA GLY A 35 0.30 0.76 2.77
C GLY A 35 0.84 1.78 1.77
N LEU A 36 0.29 2.99 1.80
CA LEU A 36 0.61 4.02 0.82
C LEU A 36 1.74 4.91 1.33
N GLN A 37 2.79 5.03 0.53
CA GLN A 37 3.94 5.86 0.85
C GLN A 37 3.58 7.35 0.81
N SER A 38 4.24 8.13 1.66
CA SER A 38 4.03 9.57 1.76
C SER A 38 4.57 10.33 0.55
N ASP A 39 4.13 11.59 0.40
CA ASP A 39 4.69 12.50 -0.59
C ASP A 39 6.20 12.73 -0.36
N GLU A 40 6.60 12.83 0.90
CA GLU A 40 7.99 13.02 1.29
C GLU A 40 8.87 11.85 0.85
N TRP A 41 8.37 10.62 1.03
CA TRP A 41 9.07 9.43 0.60
C TRP A 41 9.29 9.44 -0.93
N LEU A 42 8.24 9.80 -1.68
CA LEU A 42 8.34 9.91 -3.14
C LEU A 42 9.31 11.01 -3.57
N GLN A 43 9.25 12.15 -2.89
CA GLN A 43 10.15 13.28 -3.16
C GLN A 43 11.61 12.86 -2.95
N ASN A 44 11.89 12.15 -1.87
CA ASN A 44 13.25 11.68 -1.57
C ASN A 44 13.72 10.62 -2.56
N LYS A 45 12.83 9.76 -3.02
CA LYS A 45 13.18 8.66 -3.91
C LYS A 45 13.31 9.09 -5.37
N LYS A 46 12.38 9.91 -5.86
CA LYS A 46 12.30 10.29 -7.28
C LYS A 46 12.62 11.75 -7.54
N GLY A 47 12.68 12.57 -6.51
CA GLY A 47 12.86 14.02 -6.64
C GLY A 47 11.56 14.79 -6.93
N VAL A 48 10.48 14.08 -7.26
CA VAL A 48 9.19 14.69 -7.60
C VAL A 48 8.10 13.64 -7.45
N TYR A 49 6.87 14.08 -7.19
CA TYR A 49 5.69 13.22 -7.26
C TYR A 49 4.63 13.84 -8.16
N PHE A 50 3.81 13.00 -8.80
CA PHE A 50 2.78 13.46 -9.74
C PHE A 50 1.46 13.76 -9.05
N LEU A 51 1.05 12.90 -8.10
CA LEU A 51 -0.21 13.04 -7.38
C LEU A 51 0.04 13.10 -5.89
N PRO A 52 -0.59 14.06 -5.18
CA PRO A 52 -0.46 14.12 -3.73
C PRO A 52 -1.11 12.92 -3.07
N PHE A 53 -0.73 12.66 -1.83
CA PHE A 53 -1.17 11.49 -1.07
C PHE A 53 -2.69 11.30 -1.11
N GLU A 54 -3.46 12.36 -0.88
CA GLU A 54 -4.93 12.26 -0.87
C GLU A 54 -5.51 11.74 -2.17
N GLU A 55 -4.98 12.17 -3.29
CA GLU A 55 -5.44 11.69 -4.60
C GLU A 55 -5.07 10.23 -4.81
N ARG A 56 -3.85 9.87 -4.48
CA ARG A 56 -3.40 8.48 -4.60
C ARG A 56 -4.22 7.57 -3.70
N PHE A 57 -4.53 8.03 -2.50
CA PHE A 57 -5.34 7.29 -1.54
C PHE A 57 -6.74 7.01 -2.10
N LYS A 58 -7.39 8.04 -2.62
CA LYS A 58 -8.74 7.92 -3.20
C LYS A 58 -8.77 6.97 -4.38
N VAL A 59 -7.79 7.03 -5.26
CA VAL A 59 -7.71 6.15 -6.42
C VAL A 59 -7.56 4.70 -5.97
N LEU A 60 -6.67 4.44 -5.02
CA LEU A 60 -6.47 3.08 -4.53
C LEU A 60 -7.69 2.52 -3.81
N GLU A 61 -8.41 3.35 -3.06
CA GLU A 61 -9.65 2.92 -2.41
C GLU A 61 -10.70 2.46 -3.41
N ALA A 62 -10.68 2.99 -4.63
CA ALA A 62 -11.63 2.65 -5.68
C ALA A 62 -11.26 1.39 -6.46
N VAL A 63 -10.06 0.85 -6.25
CA VAL A 63 -9.63 -0.39 -6.92
C VAL A 63 -10.33 -1.58 -6.27
N LYS A 64 -11.04 -2.36 -7.08
CA LYS A 64 -11.93 -3.41 -6.55
C LYS A 64 -11.22 -4.50 -5.75
N TYR A 65 -9.94 -4.73 -5.98
CA TYR A 65 -9.17 -5.77 -5.26
C TYR A 65 -8.63 -5.30 -3.93
N VAL A 66 -8.66 -3.99 -3.67
CA VAL A 66 -8.11 -3.40 -2.45
C VAL A 66 -9.19 -3.39 -1.38
N ASP A 67 -8.92 -4.02 -0.25
CA ASP A 67 -9.85 -4.04 0.87
C ASP A 67 -9.65 -2.84 1.79
N LYS A 68 -8.40 -2.40 1.94
CA LYS A 68 -8.10 -1.26 2.80
C LYS A 68 -6.82 -0.57 2.36
N VAL A 69 -6.82 0.75 2.43
CA VAL A 69 -5.61 1.57 2.23
C VAL A 69 -5.25 2.19 3.58
N ILE A 70 -3.98 2.15 3.94
CA ILE A 70 -3.50 2.74 5.19
C ILE A 70 -2.36 3.71 4.91
N SER A 71 -2.23 4.70 5.78
CA SER A 71 -1.05 5.54 5.86
C SER A 71 -0.13 4.97 6.93
N PHE A 72 1.16 5.26 6.86
CA PHE A 72 2.11 4.84 7.88
C PHE A 72 3.31 5.78 7.86
N ASP A 73 4.05 5.80 8.97
CA ASP A 73 5.26 6.59 9.07
C ASP A 73 6.38 5.91 8.27
N ASP A 74 6.77 6.51 7.15
CA ASP A 74 7.85 6.01 6.29
C ASP A 74 9.11 6.88 6.36
N SER A 75 9.23 7.68 7.41
CA SER A 75 10.35 8.62 7.57
C SER A 75 11.71 7.91 7.68
N ASP A 76 11.73 6.65 8.10
CA ASP A 76 12.96 5.84 8.13
C ASP A 76 13.30 5.22 6.77
N GLY A 77 12.50 5.46 5.75
CA GLY A 77 12.70 4.94 4.41
C GLY A 77 12.23 3.50 4.21
N THR A 78 11.66 2.87 5.24
CA THR A 78 11.24 1.47 5.18
C THR A 78 9.73 1.31 5.34
N ALA A 79 9.24 0.09 5.12
CA ALA A 79 7.84 -0.27 5.33
C ALA A 79 7.58 -0.88 6.72
N TYR A 80 8.56 -0.80 7.61
CA TYR A 80 8.46 -1.44 8.94
C TYR A 80 7.21 -1.00 9.71
N ARG A 81 6.93 0.29 9.71
CA ARG A 81 5.76 0.82 10.43
C ARG A 81 4.44 0.36 9.85
N ALA A 82 4.39 0.12 8.53
CA ALA A 82 3.21 -0.45 7.90
C ALA A 82 2.98 -1.88 8.39
N ILE A 83 4.03 -2.66 8.49
CA ILE A 83 3.97 -4.04 8.99
C ILE A 83 3.46 -4.05 10.44
N GLU A 84 4.01 -3.20 11.30
CA GLU A 84 3.56 -3.08 12.69
C GLU A 84 2.09 -2.72 12.77
N LYS A 85 1.66 -1.73 11.98
CA LYS A 85 0.29 -1.26 11.98
C LYS A 85 -0.71 -2.36 11.61
N VAL A 86 -0.38 -3.13 10.59
CA VAL A 86 -1.24 -4.24 10.14
C VAL A 86 -1.26 -5.35 11.19
N LYS A 87 -0.14 -5.66 11.82
CA LYS A 87 -0.08 -6.67 12.89
C LYS A 87 -0.93 -6.30 14.11
N GLU A 88 -1.07 -5.02 14.40
CA GLU A 88 -1.96 -4.56 15.46
C GLU A 88 -3.44 -4.76 15.13
N MET A 89 -3.77 -4.75 13.84
CA MET A 89 -5.15 -4.89 13.36
C MET A 89 -5.54 -6.33 13.12
N TYR A 90 -4.59 -7.21 12.79
CA TYR A 90 -4.85 -8.59 12.37
C TYR A 90 -3.85 -9.54 13.00
N LEU A 91 -4.27 -10.82 13.15
CA LEU A 91 -3.44 -11.85 13.76
C LEU A 91 -2.45 -12.49 12.81
N SER A 92 -2.71 -12.43 11.51
CA SER A 92 -1.80 -13.02 10.53
C SER A 92 -1.53 -12.03 9.40
N LEU A 93 -0.34 -12.13 8.81
CA LEU A 93 0.11 -11.18 7.82
C LEU A 93 1.07 -11.85 6.84
N ILE A 94 0.82 -11.61 5.54
CA ILE A 94 1.75 -11.95 4.46
C ILE A 94 2.16 -10.61 3.83
N HIS A 95 3.45 -10.26 3.95
CA HIS A 95 3.97 -9.03 3.33
C HIS A 95 4.67 -9.36 2.01
N ILE A 96 4.28 -8.68 0.97
CA ILE A 96 4.87 -8.84 -0.36
C ILE A 96 5.59 -7.58 -0.75
#